data_0507329128de2f0aca59677a1a454a79
#
_entry.id   0507329128de2f0aca59677a1a454a79
#
_cell.length_a   1.000
_cell.length_b   1.000
_cell.length_c   1.000
_cell.angle_alpha   90.00
_cell.angle_beta   90.00
_cell.angle_gamma   90.00
#
_symmetry.space_group_name_H-M   'P 1'
#
loop_
_entity.id
_entity.type
_entity.pdbx_description
1 polymer ?
#
loop_
_entity_poly.entity_id
_entity_poly.type
_entity_poly.pdbx_seq_one_letter_code
_entity_poly.pdbx_strand_id
1 'polypeptide(L)'
;MADVVYPLASSTWGTEEIEAIQDVIASDMYTMGRRVKQFEQEYADHFDHGYAVMCNSGSSANLLMLSLLKLKYKLTGDIIVPAVGWSTSYFPVNQNGFKLNFVDVDPQTYNIDTTKIEQAITPNTCAIMAINLLGNPCDFDAIYKIADKHNIFVIEDNCESMGAKYNGRYTGGHGIIGTQSFFFSHHMQTMEGGMVTVDNQEDDDWLRSLRAHGWCRDLSPENPLFHKTGSWKDNFTFVTPGYTVRPLEMSGAVGSEQLKKWEEIMSARLKNKEHFFNKFGDEKYLKLQKTQGESTWFSFGCICTGALTGRRDELVTALTEAGIQSRPLASGNWLRQPVMNMLDYTATGDYSGADLIEDEGFFVGNGMQDVTKGIDAMYEVIQKLI
;
A
#
# COMPACT_ATOMS: atom_id res chain seq x y z
N MET A 1 -26.21 8.45 16.00
CA MET A 1 -24.87 7.82 15.97
C MET A 1 -24.14 8.36 17.19
N ALA A 2 -23.45 7.53 17.94
CA ALA A 2 -22.61 8.00 19.03
C ALA A 2 -21.53 8.96 18.49
N ASP A 3 -21.09 9.91 19.30
CA ASP A 3 -19.96 10.75 18.94
C ASP A 3 -18.72 9.87 18.75
N VAL A 4 -17.93 10.14 17.69
CA VAL A 4 -16.73 9.35 17.39
C VAL A 4 -15.64 9.68 18.41
N VAL A 5 -15.34 8.69 19.26
CA VAL A 5 -14.30 8.79 20.30
C VAL A 5 -12.96 8.29 19.78
N TYR A 6 -12.98 7.29 18.90
CA TYR A 6 -11.79 6.70 18.29
C TYR A 6 -11.99 6.55 16.77
N PRO A 7 -11.52 7.51 15.96
CA PRO A 7 -11.68 7.45 14.52
C PRO A 7 -10.71 6.47 13.86
N LEU A 8 -11.10 5.91 12.71
CA LEU A 8 -10.21 5.10 11.86
C LEU A 8 -9.10 5.92 11.20
N ALA A 9 -9.42 7.15 10.83
CA ALA A 9 -8.49 8.07 10.18
C ALA A 9 -8.79 9.49 10.61
N SER A 10 -7.77 10.34 10.55
CA SER A 10 -7.86 11.77 10.80
C SER A 10 -7.09 12.54 9.75
N SER A 11 -7.47 13.79 9.49
CA SER A 11 -6.71 14.66 8.61
C SER A 11 -5.34 14.98 9.23
N THR A 12 -4.30 14.98 8.39
CA THR A 12 -2.96 15.47 8.68
C THR A 12 -2.74 16.90 8.17
N TRP A 13 -3.79 17.50 7.57
CA TRP A 13 -3.72 18.82 6.95
C TRP A 13 -3.80 19.94 7.97
N GLY A 14 -3.03 20.99 7.72
CA GLY A 14 -3.08 22.31 8.36
C GLY A 14 -3.39 23.40 7.34
N THR A 15 -2.93 24.61 7.65
CA THR A 15 -3.04 25.77 6.75
C THR A 15 -2.14 25.66 5.54
N GLU A 16 -1.00 24.98 5.67
CA GLU A 16 0.04 24.87 4.64
C GLU A 16 -0.48 24.13 3.40
N GLU A 17 -1.23 23.04 3.57
CA GLU A 17 -1.84 22.31 2.46
C GLU A 17 -2.91 23.15 1.76
N ILE A 18 -3.70 23.91 2.52
CA ILE A 18 -4.72 24.81 1.95
C ILE A 18 -4.06 25.95 1.14
N GLU A 19 -2.99 26.55 1.68
CA GLU A 19 -2.22 27.58 1.00
C GLU A 19 -1.56 27.04 -0.27
N ALA A 20 -0.99 25.82 -0.23
CA ALA A 20 -0.42 25.17 -1.41
C ALA A 20 -1.46 24.94 -2.53
N ILE A 21 -2.70 24.58 -2.17
CA ILE A 21 -3.80 24.47 -3.14
C ILE A 21 -4.17 25.84 -3.71
N GLN A 22 -4.23 26.87 -2.87
CA GLN A 22 -4.54 28.24 -3.32
C GLN A 22 -3.49 28.78 -4.31
N ASP A 23 -2.21 28.48 -4.07
CA ASP A 23 -1.11 28.81 -4.97
C ASP A 23 -1.28 28.12 -6.34
N VAL A 24 -1.69 26.86 -6.37
CA VAL A 24 -1.98 26.15 -7.61
C VAL A 24 -3.17 26.80 -8.33
N ILE A 25 -4.24 27.15 -7.62
CA ILE A 25 -5.39 27.86 -8.19
C ILE A 25 -4.97 29.21 -8.79
N ALA A 26 -4.15 29.98 -8.07
CA ALA A 26 -3.64 31.27 -8.53
C ALA A 26 -2.72 31.15 -9.77
N SER A 27 -2.07 30.01 -9.96
CA SER A 27 -1.20 29.75 -11.11
C SER A 27 -1.94 29.38 -12.41
N ASP A 28 -3.23 29.08 -12.34
CA ASP A 28 -4.09 28.56 -13.42
C ASP A 28 -3.57 27.24 -14.06
N MET A 29 -2.72 26.48 -13.35
CA MET A 29 -2.13 25.20 -13.78
C MET A 29 -2.66 24.06 -12.93
N TYR A 30 -3.70 23.37 -13.38
CA TYR A 30 -4.43 22.36 -12.57
C TYR A 30 -4.04 20.92 -12.86
N THR A 31 -3.57 20.64 -14.08
CA THR A 31 -3.11 19.32 -14.45
C THR A 31 -1.64 19.15 -14.06
N MET A 32 -1.20 17.90 -14.02
CA MET A 32 0.17 17.50 -13.69
C MET A 32 1.23 18.44 -14.31
N GLY A 33 2.08 19.03 -13.48
CA GLY A 33 3.10 19.99 -13.88
C GLY A 33 4.30 20.01 -12.91
N ARG A 34 4.76 21.23 -12.58
CA ARG A 34 5.99 21.44 -11.80
C ARG A 34 5.88 20.97 -10.33
N ARG A 35 4.71 21.14 -9.69
CA ARG A 35 4.51 20.74 -8.30
C ARG A 35 4.53 19.22 -8.16
N VAL A 36 3.93 18.52 -9.12
CA VAL A 36 4.02 17.07 -9.19
C VAL A 36 5.47 16.61 -9.37
N LYS A 37 6.23 17.20 -10.32
CA LYS A 37 7.64 16.88 -10.52
C LYS A 37 8.50 17.14 -9.28
N GLN A 38 8.23 18.25 -8.59
CA GLN A 38 8.91 18.60 -7.35
C GLN A 38 8.64 17.54 -6.29
N PHE A 39 7.39 17.18 -6.06
CA PHE A 39 7.03 16.17 -5.07
C PHE A 39 7.59 14.79 -5.41
N GLU A 40 7.60 14.39 -6.68
CA GLU A 40 8.23 13.14 -7.13
C GLU A 40 9.70 13.08 -6.73
N GLN A 41 10.46 14.16 -6.96
CA GLN A 41 11.88 14.24 -6.59
C GLN A 41 12.06 14.25 -5.07
N GLU A 42 11.33 15.10 -4.35
CA GLU A 42 11.39 15.20 -2.89
C GLU A 42 11.05 13.86 -2.22
N TYR A 43 10.07 13.13 -2.77
CA TYR A 43 9.68 11.80 -2.29
C TYR A 43 10.79 10.76 -2.52
N ALA A 44 11.34 10.72 -3.72
CA ALA A 44 12.42 9.79 -4.05
C ALA A 44 13.65 10.04 -3.16
N ASP A 45 14.05 11.30 -2.99
CA ASP A 45 15.19 11.68 -2.14
C ASP A 45 14.95 11.34 -0.66
N HIS A 46 13.73 11.56 -0.15
CA HIS A 46 13.42 11.34 1.26
C HIS A 46 13.40 9.85 1.64
N PHE A 47 12.87 9.00 0.75
CA PHE A 47 12.72 7.57 1.01
C PHE A 47 13.80 6.70 0.32
N ASP A 48 14.89 7.32 -0.16
CA ASP A 48 16.04 6.64 -0.77
C ASP A 48 15.66 5.72 -1.95
N HIS A 49 14.80 6.25 -2.85
CA HIS A 49 14.44 5.62 -4.10
C HIS A 49 15.16 6.28 -5.27
N GLY A 50 15.48 5.53 -6.33
CA GLY A 50 16.09 6.09 -7.54
C GLY A 50 15.17 7.09 -8.23
N TYR A 51 13.90 6.73 -8.42
CA TYR A 51 12.87 7.52 -9.09
C TYR A 51 11.50 7.27 -8.47
N ALA A 52 10.63 8.29 -8.57
CA ALA A 52 9.25 8.21 -8.15
C ALA A 52 8.33 8.83 -9.22
N VAL A 53 7.25 8.15 -9.55
CA VAL A 53 6.27 8.58 -10.57
C VAL A 53 4.89 8.65 -9.93
N MET A 54 4.40 9.88 -9.69
CA MET A 54 3.10 10.11 -9.08
C MET A 54 1.96 9.81 -10.05
N CYS A 55 0.91 9.17 -9.56
CA CYS A 55 -0.35 8.93 -10.27
C CYS A 55 -1.55 9.30 -9.40
N ASN A 56 -2.77 9.11 -9.92
CA ASN A 56 -3.98 9.59 -9.27
C ASN A 56 -4.50 8.74 -8.11
N SER A 57 -3.94 7.55 -7.87
CA SER A 57 -4.29 6.69 -6.72
C SER A 57 -3.29 5.54 -6.53
N GLY A 58 -3.24 4.94 -5.35
CA GLY A 58 -2.50 3.69 -5.12
C GLY A 58 -2.98 2.54 -6.02
N SER A 59 -4.27 2.49 -6.32
CA SER A 59 -4.83 1.52 -7.29
C SER A 59 -4.23 1.67 -8.68
N SER A 60 -4.07 2.90 -9.14
CA SER A 60 -3.42 3.20 -10.42
C SER A 60 -1.91 2.95 -10.36
N ALA A 61 -1.27 3.11 -9.20
CA ALA A 61 0.12 2.74 -9.02
C ALA A 61 0.32 1.23 -9.23
N ASN A 62 -0.53 0.38 -8.62
CA ASN A 62 -0.52 -1.05 -8.85
C ASN A 62 -0.80 -1.42 -10.31
N LEU A 63 -1.73 -0.72 -10.98
CA LEU A 63 -2.00 -0.92 -12.40
C LEU A 63 -0.77 -0.61 -13.27
N LEU A 64 -0.09 0.50 -13.01
CA LEU A 64 1.14 0.90 -13.72
C LEU A 64 2.28 -0.10 -13.48
N MET A 65 2.48 -0.56 -12.23
CA MET A 65 3.45 -1.58 -11.87
C MET A 65 3.26 -2.85 -12.72
N LEU A 66 2.04 -3.40 -12.75
CA LEU A 66 1.74 -4.62 -13.50
C LEU A 66 1.84 -4.40 -15.02
N SER A 67 1.48 -3.21 -15.50
CA SER A 67 1.63 -2.85 -16.92
C SER A 67 3.09 -2.76 -17.34
N LEU A 68 3.96 -2.24 -16.47
CA LEU A 68 5.41 -2.21 -16.71
C LEU A 68 5.98 -3.63 -16.82
N LEU A 69 5.61 -4.53 -15.91
CA LEU A 69 6.01 -5.95 -15.98
C LEU A 69 5.56 -6.59 -17.30
N LYS A 70 4.33 -6.33 -17.72
CA LYS A 70 3.76 -6.89 -18.94
C LYS A 70 4.42 -6.37 -20.21
N LEU A 71 4.61 -5.05 -20.30
CA LEU A 71 4.95 -4.39 -21.55
C LEU A 71 6.46 -4.23 -21.74
N LYS A 72 7.20 -3.83 -20.70
CA LYS A 72 8.65 -3.66 -20.75
C LYS A 72 9.37 -4.97 -20.52
N TYR A 73 9.06 -5.64 -19.41
CA TYR A 73 9.71 -6.89 -19.02
C TYR A 73 9.16 -8.10 -19.78
N LYS A 74 8.04 -7.94 -20.52
CA LYS A 74 7.39 -8.97 -21.35
C LYS A 74 7.04 -10.24 -20.56
N LEU A 75 6.75 -10.09 -19.27
CA LEU A 75 6.41 -11.20 -18.40
C LEU A 75 5.03 -11.75 -18.74
N THR A 76 4.87 -13.04 -18.52
CA THR A 76 3.62 -13.78 -18.66
C THR A 76 3.56 -14.86 -17.58
N GLY A 77 2.36 -15.37 -17.33
CA GLY A 77 2.17 -16.46 -16.37
C GLY A 77 1.45 -16.00 -15.11
N ASP A 78 1.86 -16.52 -13.96
CA ASP A 78 1.22 -16.25 -12.68
C ASP A 78 2.10 -15.41 -11.74
N ILE A 79 1.44 -14.63 -10.90
CA ILE A 79 2.04 -13.85 -9.85
C ILE A 79 1.56 -14.39 -8.50
N ILE A 80 2.51 -14.76 -7.65
CA ILE A 80 2.22 -15.17 -6.27
C ILE A 80 1.79 -13.95 -5.48
N VAL A 81 0.64 -14.08 -4.77
CA VAL A 81 0.05 -13.03 -3.95
C VAL A 81 -0.44 -13.60 -2.61
N PRO A 82 -0.41 -12.84 -1.50
CA PRO A 82 -1.00 -13.29 -0.24
C PRO A 82 -2.54 -13.37 -0.33
N ALA A 83 -3.16 -14.26 0.44
CA ALA A 83 -4.62 -14.40 0.46
C ALA A 83 -5.35 -13.31 1.27
N VAL A 84 -4.62 -12.40 1.93
CA VAL A 84 -5.14 -11.22 2.63
C VAL A 84 -4.49 -9.97 2.06
N GLY A 85 -5.30 -8.98 1.67
CA GLY A 85 -4.84 -7.72 1.10
C GLY A 85 -6.01 -6.88 0.57
N TRP A 86 -5.71 -5.85 -0.18
CA TRP A 86 -6.73 -4.96 -0.75
C TRP A 86 -7.07 -5.32 -2.20
N SER A 87 -8.30 -5.01 -2.63
CA SER A 87 -8.82 -5.41 -3.96
C SER A 87 -7.93 -4.97 -5.12
N THR A 88 -7.38 -3.78 -5.06
CA THR A 88 -6.57 -3.22 -6.15
C THR A 88 -5.09 -3.62 -6.11
N SER A 89 -4.70 -4.49 -5.17
CA SER A 89 -3.47 -5.28 -5.28
C SER A 89 -3.67 -6.44 -6.27
N TYR A 90 -4.88 -7.02 -6.35
CA TYR A 90 -5.17 -8.23 -7.15
C TYR A 90 -5.74 -7.93 -8.54
N PHE A 91 -6.69 -6.99 -8.66
CA PHE A 91 -7.36 -6.74 -9.94
C PHE A 91 -6.39 -6.38 -11.08
N PRO A 92 -5.35 -5.55 -10.88
CA PRO A 92 -4.39 -5.24 -11.93
C PRO A 92 -3.62 -6.45 -12.46
N VAL A 93 -3.47 -7.52 -11.66
CA VAL A 93 -2.84 -8.78 -12.09
C VAL A 93 -3.63 -9.38 -13.26
N ASN A 94 -4.94 -9.61 -13.08
CA ASN A 94 -5.80 -10.13 -14.15
C ASN A 94 -6.01 -9.11 -15.27
N GLN A 95 -6.13 -7.82 -14.96
CA GLN A 95 -6.30 -6.76 -15.97
C GLN A 95 -5.12 -6.68 -16.95
N ASN A 96 -3.91 -7.07 -16.51
CA ASN A 96 -2.73 -7.17 -17.35
C ASN A 96 -2.49 -8.56 -17.93
N GLY A 97 -3.44 -9.49 -17.78
CA GLY A 97 -3.38 -10.82 -18.34
C GLY A 97 -2.39 -11.76 -17.63
N PHE A 98 -2.09 -11.49 -16.38
CA PHE A 98 -1.45 -12.43 -15.46
C PHE A 98 -2.50 -13.21 -14.70
N LYS A 99 -2.13 -14.37 -14.17
CA LYS A 99 -2.95 -15.17 -13.28
C LYS A 99 -2.55 -14.91 -11.83
N LEU A 100 -3.53 -14.82 -10.93
CA LEU A 100 -3.28 -14.78 -9.48
C LEU A 100 -2.92 -16.18 -8.98
N ASN A 101 -1.89 -16.29 -8.16
CA ASN A 101 -1.51 -17.51 -7.48
C ASN A 101 -1.46 -17.25 -5.97
N PHE A 102 -2.54 -17.61 -5.27
CA PHE A 102 -2.69 -17.28 -3.86
C PHE A 102 -1.85 -18.16 -2.96
N VAL A 103 -1.23 -17.54 -1.97
CA VAL A 103 -0.52 -18.17 -0.85
C VAL A 103 -1.13 -17.65 0.45
N ASP A 104 -1.20 -18.51 1.46
CA ASP A 104 -1.69 -18.13 2.77
C ASP A 104 -0.82 -17.05 3.43
N VAL A 105 -1.30 -16.49 4.52
CA VAL A 105 -0.62 -15.48 5.31
C VAL A 105 -0.25 -16.02 6.69
N ASP A 106 0.83 -15.49 7.28
CA ASP A 106 1.13 -15.70 8.68
C ASP A 106 0.20 -14.83 9.55
N PRO A 107 -0.70 -15.43 10.35
CA PRO A 107 -1.62 -14.66 11.18
C PRO A 107 -0.94 -13.92 12.34
N GLN A 108 0.37 -14.01 12.49
CA GLN A 108 1.12 -13.20 13.43
C GLN A 108 1.56 -11.87 12.81
N THR A 109 1.95 -11.88 11.54
CA THR A 109 2.48 -10.71 10.83
C THR A 109 1.47 -10.11 9.88
N TYR A 110 0.44 -10.87 9.48
CA TYR A 110 -0.58 -10.63 8.45
C TYR A 110 -0.03 -10.59 7.02
N ASN A 111 1.28 -10.71 6.86
CA ASN A 111 1.96 -10.76 5.58
C ASN A 111 1.99 -12.18 5.02
N ILE A 112 2.40 -12.31 3.75
CA ILE A 112 2.53 -13.61 3.07
C ILE A 112 3.34 -14.60 3.92
N ASP A 113 2.84 -15.83 4.08
CA ASP A 113 3.58 -16.91 4.75
C ASP A 113 4.70 -17.41 3.83
N THR A 114 5.91 -16.96 4.10
CA THR A 114 7.08 -17.28 3.29
C THR A 114 7.40 -18.77 3.25
N THR A 115 6.96 -19.53 4.25
CA THR A 115 7.16 -20.99 4.30
C THR A 115 6.29 -21.74 3.29
N LYS A 116 5.22 -21.08 2.80
CA LYS A 116 4.27 -21.64 1.84
C LYS A 116 4.52 -21.16 0.39
N ILE A 117 5.41 -20.19 0.16
CA ILE A 117 5.65 -19.64 -1.18
C ILE A 117 6.21 -20.69 -2.12
N GLU A 118 7.20 -21.44 -1.70
CA GLU A 118 7.93 -22.37 -2.59
C GLU A 118 7.02 -23.47 -3.17
N GLN A 119 6.04 -23.95 -2.41
CA GLN A 119 5.08 -24.96 -2.89
C GLN A 119 4.09 -24.41 -3.93
N ALA A 120 3.91 -23.09 -3.99
CA ALA A 120 3.03 -22.44 -4.96
C ALA A 120 3.74 -22.11 -6.28
N ILE A 121 5.07 -22.23 -6.34
CA ILE A 121 5.84 -21.93 -7.56
C ILE A 121 5.54 -22.96 -8.64
N THR A 122 5.23 -22.47 -9.82
CA THR A 122 5.02 -23.24 -11.04
C THR A 122 6.06 -22.85 -12.10
N PRO A 123 6.22 -23.62 -13.19
CA PRO A 123 7.06 -23.18 -14.30
C PRO A 123 6.62 -21.87 -14.97
N ASN A 124 5.41 -21.40 -14.68
CA ASN A 124 4.85 -20.18 -15.22
C ASN A 124 4.89 -19.00 -14.21
N THR A 125 5.35 -19.23 -12.99
CA THR A 125 5.45 -18.16 -11.98
C THR A 125 6.51 -17.16 -12.39
N CYS A 126 6.13 -15.88 -12.50
CA CYS A 126 7.05 -14.82 -12.97
C CYS A 126 7.37 -13.78 -11.91
N ALA A 127 6.54 -13.64 -10.88
CA ALA A 127 6.81 -12.69 -9.79
C ALA A 127 6.16 -13.13 -8.47
N ILE A 128 6.69 -12.59 -7.35
CA ILE A 128 6.08 -12.57 -6.03
C ILE A 128 5.70 -11.13 -5.72
N MET A 129 4.45 -10.87 -5.38
CA MET A 129 3.99 -9.58 -4.88
C MET A 129 4.00 -9.60 -3.36
N ALA A 130 4.94 -8.89 -2.77
CA ALA A 130 4.97 -8.62 -1.35
C ALA A 130 3.99 -7.48 -1.03
N ILE A 131 2.94 -7.76 -0.24
CA ILE A 131 2.05 -6.72 0.28
C ILE A 131 2.47 -6.45 1.72
N ASN A 132 3.02 -5.26 1.97
CA ASN A 132 3.45 -4.83 3.29
C ASN A 132 2.21 -4.33 4.07
N LEU A 133 1.53 -5.22 4.81
CA LEU A 133 0.19 -4.93 5.34
C LEU A 133 0.24 -4.17 6.68
N LEU A 134 -0.58 -3.13 6.81
CA LEU A 134 -0.77 -2.30 8.02
C LEU A 134 0.51 -1.65 8.57
N GLY A 135 1.45 -1.32 7.71
CA GLY A 135 2.71 -0.69 8.10
C GLY A 135 3.85 -1.68 8.38
N ASN A 136 3.62 -2.98 8.22
CA ASN A 136 4.56 -4.03 8.59
C ASN A 136 5.30 -4.60 7.37
N PRO A 137 6.64 -4.51 7.31
CA PRO A 137 7.40 -5.09 6.22
C PRO A 137 7.20 -6.61 6.09
N CYS A 138 7.25 -7.13 4.87
CA CYS A 138 7.40 -8.56 4.62
C CYS A 138 8.81 -9.05 5.01
N ASP A 139 8.98 -10.36 5.17
CA ASP A 139 10.30 -11.01 5.33
C ASP A 139 11.00 -11.10 3.97
N PHE A 140 11.69 -10.03 3.59
CA PHE A 140 12.35 -9.95 2.30
C PHE A 140 13.53 -10.91 2.17
N ASP A 141 14.23 -11.25 3.25
CA ASP A 141 15.31 -12.24 3.19
C ASP A 141 14.77 -13.62 2.80
N ALA A 142 13.66 -14.04 3.39
CA ALA A 142 13.00 -15.29 3.04
C ALA A 142 12.42 -15.25 1.62
N ILE A 143 11.77 -14.13 1.22
CA ILE A 143 11.22 -13.96 -0.13
C ILE A 143 12.33 -14.01 -1.18
N TYR A 144 13.43 -13.27 -1.01
CA TYR A 144 14.52 -13.26 -1.97
C TYR A 144 15.26 -14.59 -2.07
N LYS A 145 15.43 -15.31 -0.95
CA LYS A 145 15.99 -16.66 -0.98
C LYS A 145 15.22 -17.60 -1.93
N ILE A 146 13.90 -17.43 -2.00
CA ILE A 146 13.05 -18.20 -2.90
C ILE A 146 13.09 -17.62 -4.32
N ALA A 147 12.93 -16.31 -4.45
CA ALA A 147 12.90 -15.62 -5.74
C ALA A 147 14.18 -15.85 -6.54
N ASP A 148 15.34 -15.72 -5.92
CA ASP A 148 16.65 -15.95 -6.53
C ASP A 148 16.81 -17.41 -6.96
N LYS A 149 16.40 -18.37 -6.12
CA LYS A 149 16.46 -19.80 -6.45
C LYS A 149 15.68 -20.15 -7.72
N HIS A 150 14.56 -19.48 -7.94
CA HIS A 150 13.65 -19.74 -9.05
C HIS A 150 13.73 -18.72 -10.18
N ASN A 151 14.62 -17.71 -10.05
CA ASN A 151 14.81 -16.61 -11.01
C ASN A 151 13.50 -15.90 -11.36
N ILE A 152 12.74 -15.51 -10.33
CA ILE A 152 11.47 -14.77 -10.43
C ILE A 152 11.60 -13.40 -9.77
N PHE A 153 10.80 -12.43 -10.23
CA PHE A 153 10.86 -11.06 -9.75
C PHE A 153 10.14 -10.89 -8.40
N VAL A 154 10.57 -9.90 -7.63
CA VAL A 154 9.86 -9.42 -6.44
C VAL A 154 9.34 -8.03 -6.73
N ILE A 155 8.05 -7.78 -6.45
CA ILE A 155 7.38 -6.48 -6.54
C ILE A 155 6.67 -6.18 -5.23
N GLU A 156 6.47 -4.89 -4.93
CA GLU A 156 5.89 -4.48 -3.66
C GLU A 156 4.62 -3.66 -3.82
N ASP A 157 3.54 -4.10 -3.17
CA ASP A 157 2.45 -3.20 -2.79
C ASP A 157 2.75 -2.65 -1.38
N ASN A 158 3.20 -1.41 -1.33
CA ASN A 158 3.58 -0.73 -0.11
C ASN A 158 2.57 0.38 0.28
N CYS A 159 1.35 0.35 -0.27
CA CYS A 159 0.35 1.39 -0.06
C CYS A 159 0.06 1.66 1.43
N GLU A 160 0.13 0.64 2.28
CA GLU A 160 -0.12 0.78 3.72
C GLU A 160 1.16 0.90 4.57
N SER A 161 2.36 0.92 3.96
CA SER A 161 3.62 0.81 4.70
C SER A 161 4.67 1.85 4.31
N MET A 162 4.21 3.04 3.90
CA MET A 162 5.11 4.16 3.63
C MET A 162 6.06 4.40 4.80
N GLY A 163 7.35 4.49 4.52
CA GLY A 163 8.40 4.77 5.50
C GLY A 163 8.76 3.60 6.42
N ALA A 164 8.11 2.44 6.31
CA ALA A 164 8.53 1.23 7.00
C ALA A 164 9.90 0.76 6.49
N LYS A 165 10.66 0.05 7.34
CA LYS A 165 12.00 -0.43 6.96
C LYS A 165 12.17 -1.90 7.27
N TYR A 166 12.87 -2.59 6.37
CA TYR A 166 13.39 -3.93 6.59
C TYR A 166 14.91 -3.91 6.40
N ASN A 167 15.64 -4.39 7.41
CA ASN A 167 17.12 -4.33 7.43
C ASN A 167 17.68 -2.92 7.12
N GLY A 168 17.02 -1.86 7.61
CA GLY A 168 17.43 -0.46 7.44
C GLY A 168 17.09 0.17 6.09
N ARG A 169 16.58 -0.58 5.09
CA ARG A 169 16.11 -0.08 3.80
C ARG A 169 14.60 0.14 3.83
N TYR A 170 14.14 1.24 3.25
CA TYR A 170 12.71 1.53 3.14
C TYR A 170 11.97 0.51 2.27
N THR A 171 10.77 0.12 2.71
CA THR A 171 9.84 -0.67 1.90
C THR A 171 9.32 0.14 0.71
N GLY A 172 8.92 -0.55 -0.35
CA GLY A 172 8.67 0.07 -1.66
C GLY A 172 9.96 0.19 -2.50
N GLY A 173 11.10 -0.24 -1.96
CA GLY A 173 12.40 -0.27 -2.62
C GLY A 173 13.10 -1.64 -2.52
N HIS A 174 12.50 -2.63 -1.86
CA HIS A 174 13.07 -3.99 -1.82
C HIS A 174 12.80 -4.75 -3.13
N GLY A 175 11.61 -4.59 -3.72
CA GLY A 175 11.31 -5.14 -5.05
C GLY A 175 11.91 -4.31 -6.18
N ILE A 176 11.80 -4.80 -7.42
CA ILE A 176 12.20 -4.04 -8.61
C ILE A 176 11.28 -2.85 -8.87
N ILE A 177 10.07 -2.87 -8.31
CA ILE A 177 9.05 -1.82 -8.37
C ILE A 177 8.29 -1.82 -7.05
N GLY A 178 8.04 -0.64 -6.49
CA GLY A 178 7.17 -0.44 -5.33
C GLY A 178 6.03 0.52 -5.63
N THR A 179 4.94 0.40 -4.88
CA THR A 179 3.78 1.30 -5.01
C THR A 179 3.38 1.91 -3.69
N GLN A 180 2.80 3.11 -3.73
CA GLN A 180 2.37 3.88 -2.56
C GLN A 180 0.99 4.46 -2.79
N SER A 181 0.28 4.75 -1.70
CA SER A 181 -0.99 5.47 -1.73
C SER A 181 -0.94 6.69 -0.83
N PHE A 182 -1.59 7.78 -1.30
CA PHE A 182 -1.77 9.02 -0.56
C PHE A 182 -3.28 9.30 -0.33
N PHE A 183 -4.09 8.25 -0.31
CA PHE A 183 -5.50 8.38 0.02
C PHE A 183 -5.69 8.95 1.44
N PHE A 184 -6.82 9.59 1.68
CA PHE A 184 -7.14 10.30 2.94
C PHE A 184 -6.83 9.53 4.23
N SER A 185 -6.92 8.20 4.25
CA SER A 185 -6.65 7.40 5.46
C SER A 185 -5.19 6.95 5.61
N HIS A 186 -4.30 7.36 4.70
CA HIS A 186 -2.91 6.91 4.68
C HIS A 186 -1.99 7.83 5.50
N HIS A 187 -0.70 7.50 5.56
CA HIS A 187 0.29 8.25 6.35
C HIS A 187 0.38 9.71 5.91
N MET A 188 0.58 9.94 4.61
CA MET A 188 0.49 11.24 3.94
C MET A 188 -0.77 11.27 3.07
N GLN A 189 -1.41 12.43 3.00
CA GLN A 189 -2.73 12.57 2.39
C GLN A 189 -2.72 13.67 1.34
N THR A 190 -2.92 13.32 0.06
CA THR A 190 -2.99 14.29 -1.04
C THR A 190 -4.38 14.39 -1.66
N MET A 191 -5.45 14.20 -0.87
CA MET A 191 -6.83 13.95 -1.30
C MET A 191 -6.94 12.55 -1.92
N GLU A 192 -6.60 12.45 -3.18
CA GLU A 192 -6.31 11.24 -3.93
C GLU A 192 -4.87 11.32 -4.45
N GLY A 193 -4.20 10.17 -4.57
CA GLY A 193 -2.85 10.08 -5.10
C GLY A 193 -2.23 8.71 -4.89
N GLY A 194 -1.22 8.43 -5.68
CA GLY A 194 -0.37 7.25 -5.56
C GLY A 194 1.01 7.53 -6.14
N MET A 195 1.95 6.65 -5.89
CA MET A 195 3.33 6.74 -6.39
C MET A 195 3.79 5.35 -6.80
N VAL A 196 4.57 5.29 -7.88
CA VAL A 196 5.35 4.10 -8.25
C VAL A 196 6.83 4.45 -8.07
N THR A 197 7.57 3.60 -7.38
CA THR A 197 9.01 3.78 -7.12
C THR A 197 9.82 2.74 -7.87
N VAL A 198 10.93 3.17 -8.48
CA VAL A 198 11.88 2.34 -9.24
C VAL A 198 13.31 2.86 -9.08
N ASP A 199 14.30 2.02 -9.38
CA ASP A 199 15.71 2.39 -9.18
C ASP A 199 16.44 2.76 -10.46
N ASN A 200 15.81 2.69 -11.64
CA ASN A 200 16.46 3.00 -12.90
C ASN A 200 15.65 3.92 -13.82
N GLN A 201 16.34 4.74 -14.60
CA GLN A 201 15.77 5.74 -15.50
C GLN A 201 14.86 5.14 -16.57
N GLU A 202 15.16 3.97 -17.06
CA GLU A 202 14.36 3.36 -18.12
C GLU A 202 12.97 2.97 -17.62
N ASP A 203 12.85 2.43 -16.39
CA ASP A 203 11.56 2.14 -15.76
C ASP A 203 10.79 3.43 -15.48
N ASP A 204 11.45 4.49 -14.99
CA ASP A 204 10.86 5.81 -14.80
C ASP A 204 10.24 6.33 -16.10
N ASP A 205 10.97 6.31 -17.20
CA ASP A 205 10.50 6.75 -18.53
C ASP A 205 9.27 5.92 -18.97
N TRP A 206 9.32 4.61 -18.85
CA TRP A 206 8.19 3.76 -19.17
C TRP A 206 6.95 4.10 -18.34
N LEU A 207 7.11 4.30 -17.04
CA LEU A 207 6.02 4.65 -16.14
C LEU A 207 5.43 6.03 -16.47
N ARG A 208 6.26 7.02 -16.79
CA ARG A 208 5.80 8.35 -17.23
C ARG A 208 4.99 8.29 -18.52
N SER A 209 5.44 7.47 -19.47
CA SER A 209 4.70 7.23 -20.71
C SER A 209 3.38 6.52 -20.43
N LEU A 210 3.40 5.41 -19.69
CA LEU A 210 2.20 4.63 -19.34
C LEU A 210 1.17 5.45 -18.57
N ARG A 211 1.59 6.32 -17.66
CA ARG A 211 0.74 7.22 -16.86
C ARG A 211 -0.07 8.19 -17.71
N ALA A 212 0.50 8.63 -18.83
CA ALA A 212 0.01 9.73 -19.63
C ALA A 212 -0.15 9.34 -21.12
N HIS A 213 -1.16 8.54 -21.43
CA HIS A 213 -1.57 8.16 -22.79
C HIS A 213 -0.54 7.35 -23.60
N GLY A 214 0.64 7.08 -23.08
CA GLY A 214 1.75 6.51 -23.85
C GLY A 214 2.59 7.55 -24.58
N TRP A 215 2.52 8.85 -24.22
CA TRP A 215 3.29 9.92 -24.87
C TRP A 215 4.79 9.79 -24.65
N CYS A 216 5.56 10.22 -25.64
CA CYS A 216 7.02 10.36 -25.54
C CYS A 216 7.48 11.68 -24.90
N ARG A 217 6.57 12.57 -24.47
CA ARG A 217 6.88 13.95 -24.01
C ARG A 217 7.83 14.00 -22.83
N ASP A 218 7.60 13.12 -21.86
CA ASP A 218 8.31 13.09 -20.58
C ASP A 218 9.46 12.08 -20.56
N LEU A 219 9.78 11.44 -21.71
CA LEU A 219 10.93 10.55 -21.81
C LEU A 219 12.24 11.33 -21.74
N SER A 220 13.25 10.69 -21.11
CA SER A 220 14.62 11.21 -21.13
C SER A 220 15.17 11.29 -22.56
N PRO A 221 16.16 12.14 -22.82
CA PRO A 221 16.75 12.28 -24.17
C PRO A 221 17.37 10.98 -24.69
N GLU A 222 17.90 10.15 -23.79
CA GLU A 222 18.61 8.91 -24.08
C GLU A 222 17.69 7.69 -24.14
N ASN A 223 16.38 7.86 -23.95
CA ASN A 223 15.46 6.74 -23.90
C ASN A 223 15.38 5.98 -25.23
N PRO A 224 15.54 4.65 -25.23
CA PRO A 224 15.53 3.86 -26.46
C PRO A 224 14.14 3.71 -27.11
N LEU A 225 13.04 4.03 -26.40
CA LEU A 225 11.68 3.91 -26.94
C LEU A 225 11.41 4.91 -28.06
N PHE A 226 12.02 6.09 -27.99
CA PHE A 226 11.80 7.14 -28.99
C PHE A 226 12.92 8.20 -29.00
N HIS A 227 13.52 8.39 -30.14
CA HIS A 227 14.45 9.50 -30.39
C HIS A 227 13.68 10.73 -30.88
N LYS A 228 13.65 11.79 -30.06
CA LYS A 228 12.99 13.06 -30.43
C LYS A 228 13.70 13.68 -31.63
N THR A 229 12.92 14.01 -32.67
CA THR A 229 13.45 14.62 -33.89
C THR A 229 13.49 16.13 -33.84
N GLY A 230 12.88 16.74 -32.78
CA GLY A 230 12.66 18.17 -32.69
C GLY A 230 11.44 18.67 -33.50
N SER A 231 10.69 17.75 -34.10
CA SER A 231 9.44 18.06 -34.80
C SER A 231 8.31 18.33 -33.79
N TRP A 232 7.37 19.23 -34.16
CA TRP A 232 6.15 19.42 -33.38
C TRP A 232 5.32 18.13 -33.21
N LYS A 233 5.46 17.20 -34.14
CA LYS A 233 4.80 15.87 -34.08
C LYS A 233 5.27 15.03 -32.93
N ASP A 234 6.49 15.21 -32.41
CA ASP A 234 7.01 14.47 -31.27
C ASP A 234 6.07 14.60 -30.06
N ASN A 235 5.42 15.78 -29.91
CA ASN A 235 4.46 15.99 -28.84
C ASN A 235 3.17 15.15 -28.93
N PHE A 236 2.92 14.52 -30.07
CA PHE A 236 1.75 13.68 -30.35
C PHE A 236 2.17 12.27 -30.80
N THR A 237 3.38 11.86 -30.44
CA THR A 237 3.86 10.51 -30.67
C THR A 237 3.63 9.65 -29.44
N PHE A 238 3.04 8.49 -29.66
CA PHE A 238 2.69 7.51 -28.61
C PHE A 238 3.59 6.30 -28.78
N VAL A 239 4.27 5.90 -27.70
CA VAL A 239 5.30 4.86 -27.72
C VAL A 239 4.93 3.65 -26.86
N THR A 240 3.92 3.81 -26.00
CA THR A 240 3.35 2.71 -25.18
C THR A 240 1.82 2.76 -25.23
N PRO A 241 1.11 1.64 -24.98
CA PRO A 241 -0.34 1.64 -24.80
C PRO A 241 -0.70 2.13 -23.38
N GLY A 242 -0.52 3.43 -23.14
CA GLY A 242 -0.67 4.02 -21.82
C GLY A 242 -2.10 4.37 -21.42
N TYR A 243 -2.24 4.77 -20.16
CA TYR A 243 -3.49 5.17 -19.52
C TYR A 243 -3.57 6.68 -19.36
N THR A 244 -4.70 7.17 -18.81
CA THR A 244 -4.82 8.53 -18.27
C THR A 244 -5.04 8.45 -16.77
N VAL A 245 -3.95 8.25 -16.03
CA VAL A 245 -3.94 8.15 -14.56
C VAL A 245 -3.04 9.22 -13.92
N ARG A 246 -2.97 10.38 -14.59
CA ARG A 246 -2.19 11.53 -14.12
C ARG A 246 -2.75 12.08 -12.81
N PRO A 247 -1.91 12.49 -11.85
CA PRO A 247 -2.35 13.21 -10.67
C PRO A 247 -2.76 14.65 -11.02
N LEU A 248 -3.45 15.31 -10.11
CA LEU A 248 -3.66 16.76 -10.15
C LEU A 248 -2.40 17.49 -9.67
N GLU A 249 -2.16 18.70 -10.18
CA GLU A 249 -1.06 19.55 -9.70
C GLU A 249 -1.22 19.90 -8.21
N MET A 250 -2.47 20.04 -7.73
CA MET A 250 -2.80 20.25 -6.33
C MET A 250 -2.33 19.10 -5.44
N SER A 251 -2.48 17.85 -5.89
CA SER A 251 -2.04 16.69 -5.13
C SER A 251 -0.51 16.67 -4.95
N GLY A 252 0.25 17.09 -5.96
CA GLY A 252 1.70 17.26 -5.86
C GLY A 252 2.09 18.38 -4.88
N ALA A 253 1.40 19.53 -4.94
CA ALA A 253 1.64 20.64 -4.01
C ALA A 253 1.37 20.25 -2.55
N VAL A 254 0.24 19.59 -2.30
CA VAL A 254 -0.09 19.06 -0.97
C VAL A 254 0.91 18.00 -0.52
N GLY A 255 1.35 17.12 -1.42
CA GLY A 255 2.34 16.08 -1.13
C GLY A 255 3.65 16.65 -0.59
N SER A 256 4.15 17.74 -1.19
CA SER A 256 5.36 18.41 -0.71
C SER A 256 5.18 19.00 0.70
N GLU A 257 4.01 19.57 1.04
CA GLU A 257 3.76 20.06 2.41
C GLU A 257 3.62 18.91 3.42
N GLN A 258 2.96 17.82 3.03
CA GLN A 258 2.84 16.62 3.87
C GLN A 258 4.21 15.97 4.14
N LEU A 259 5.10 15.96 3.16
CA LEU A 259 6.45 15.40 3.32
C LEU A 259 7.27 16.19 4.35
N LYS A 260 7.12 17.51 4.42
CA LYS A 260 7.76 18.35 5.45
C LYS A 260 7.30 18.00 6.86
N LYS A 261 6.08 17.47 7.02
CA LYS A 261 5.49 17.03 8.29
C LYS A 261 5.76 15.56 8.61
N TRP A 262 6.53 14.85 7.80
CA TRP A 262 6.72 13.40 7.92
C TRP A 262 7.15 12.97 9.34
N GLU A 263 8.15 13.62 9.89
CA GLU A 263 8.66 13.31 11.25
C GLU A 263 7.60 13.53 12.33
N GLU A 264 6.78 14.57 12.20
CA GLU A 264 5.69 14.86 13.13
C GLU A 264 4.60 13.79 13.02
N ILE A 265 4.20 13.43 11.80
CA ILE A 265 3.23 12.37 11.52
C ILE A 265 3.69 11.04 12.14
N MET A 266 4.95 10.67 11.93
CA MET A 266 5.51 9.42 12.45
C MET A 266 5.66 9.43 13.97
N SER A 267 6.12 10.54 14.55
CA SER A 267 6.24 10.68 15.99
C SER A 267 4.89 10.49 16.70
N ALA A 268 3.82 11.10 16.17
CA ALA A 268 2.47 10.93 16.71
C ALA A 268 1.97 9.49 16.62
N ARG A 269 2.15 8.83 15.47
CA ARG A 269 1.78 7.42 15.26
C ARG A 269 2.53 6.48 16.23
N LEU A 270 3.82 6.69 16.42
CA LEU A 270 4.63 5.89 17.33
C LEU A 270 4.24 6.10 18.80
N LYS A 271 3.87 7.33 19.19
CA LYS A 271 3.34 7.61 20.52
C LYS A 271 2.02 6.88 20.78
N ASN A 272 1.10 6.91 19.82
CA ASN A 272 -0.15 6.15 19.88
C ASN A 272 0.12 4.64 19.99
N LYS A 273 1.08 4.14 19.18
CA LYS A 273 1.50 2.73 19.21
C LYS A 273 2.04 2.33 20.59
N GLU A 274 2.87 3.16 21.20
CA GLU A 274 3.41 2.86 22.53
C GLU A 274 2.27 2.71 23.55
N HIS A 275 1.29 3.63 23.54
CA HIS A 275 0.14 3.54 24.43
C HIS A 275 -0.71 2.28 24.15
N PHE A 276 -0.96 1.97 22.87
CA PHE A 276 -1.73 0.80 22.47
C PHE A 276 -1.07 -0.51 22.95
N PHE A 277 0.24 -0.66 22.73
CA PHE A 277 0.97 -1.85 23.15
C PHE A 277 1.15 -1.96 24.67
N ASN A 278 1.29 -0.84 25.38
CA ASN A 278 1.28 -0.83 26.84
C ASN A 278 -0.07 -1.29 27.40
N LYS A 279 -1.17 -1.04 26.68
CA LYS A 279 -2.51 -1.42 27.11
C LYS A 279 -2.89 -2.86 26.76
N PHE A 280 -2.53 -3.31 25.55
CA PHE A 280 -2.97 -4.58 24.98
C PHE A 280 -1.87 -5.62 24.78
N GLY A 281 -0.60 -5.28 24.96
CA GLY A 281 0.53 -6.16 24.62
C GLY A 281 0.56 -7.50 25.37
N ASP A 282 0.06 -7.50 26.59
CA ASP A 282 0.00 -8.71 27.46
C ASP A 282 -1.43 -9.29 27.55
N GLU A 283 -2.38 -8.79 26.74
CA GLU A 283 -3.78 -9.22 26.82
C GLU A 283 -3.99 -10.63 26.23
N LYS A 284 -4.77 -11.43 26.96
CA LYS A 284 -5.08 -12.82 26.58
C LYS A 284 -6.19 -12.92 25.52
N TYR A 285 -6.88 -11.80 25.25
CA TYR A 285 -8.09 -11.77 24.45
C TYR A 285 -7.88 -11.20 23.04
N LEU A 286 -6.77 -10.49 22.85
CA LEU A 286 -6.35 -9.94 21.56
C LEU A 286 -4.92 -10.37 21.27
N LYS A 287 -4.71 -10.91 20.07
CA LYS A 287 -3.38 -11.13 19.50
C LYS A 287 -3.06 -9.98 18.56
N LEU A 288 -2.01 -9.23 18.85
CA LEU A 288 -1.57 -8.09 18.07
C LEU A 288 -0.60 -8.51 16.97
N GLN A 289 -0.50 -7.68 15.92
CA GLN A 289 0.46 -7.86 14.83
C GLN A 289 1.90 -7.85 15.35
N LYS A 290 2.70 -8.83 14.95
CA LYS A 290 4.15 -8.85 15.16
C LYS A 290 4.87 -8.17 14.00
N THR A 291 5.85 -7.35 14.29
CA THR A 291 6.68 -6.70 13.29
C THR A 291 7.78 -7.62 12.79
N GLN A 292 8.09 -7.49 11.50
CA GLN A 292 9.23 -8.13 10.84
C GLN A 292 10.39 -7.15 10.57
N GLY A 293 10.20 -5.88 10.90
CA GLY A 293 11.16 -4.80 10.76
C GLY A 293 10.68 -3.57 11.50
N GLU A 294 11.00 -2.40 11.01
CA GLU A 294 10.53 -1.13 11.56
C GLU A 294 9.16 -0.79 10.92
N SER A 295 8.09 -1.07 11.66
CA SER A 295 6.72 -0.78 11.22
C SER A 295 6.36 0.70 11.39
N THR A 296 5.61 1.23 10.44
CA THR A 296 5.02 2.58 10.51
C THR A 296 3.60 2.60 11.08
N TRP A 297 3.09 1.44 11.46
CA TRP A 297 1.81 1.29 12.17
C TRP A 297 0.68 2.07 11.48
N PHE A 298 0.35 1.67 10.27
CA PHE A 298 -0.79 2.23 9.53
C PHE A 298 -2.08 2.17 10.35
N SER A 299 -2.29 1.07 11.04
CA SER A 299 -3.42 0.78 11.93
C SER A 299 -3.00 -0.26 12.96
N PHE A 300 -3.81 -0.51 13.98
CA PHE A 300 -3.59 -1.57 14.95
C PHE A 300 -4.46 -2.78 14.62
N GLY A 301 -3.86 -3.77 13.96
CA GLY A 301 -4.51 -5.05 13.67
C GLY A 301 -4.59 -5.94 14.92
N CYS A 302 -5.75 -6.56 15.11
CA CYS A 302 -6.09 -7.41 16.24
C CYS A 302 -6.75 -8.69 15.75
N ILE A 303 -6.46 -9.82 16.39
CA ILE A 303 -7.18 -11.09 16.25
C ILE A 303 -7.79 -11.46 17.60
N CYS A 304 -9.09 -11.71 17.64
CA CYS A 304 -9.80 -12.16 18.82
C CYS A 304 -9.30 -13.53 19.25
N THR A 305 -9.01 -13.69 20.56
CA THR A 305 -8.53 -14.94 21.15
C THR A 305 -9.15 -15.17 22.53
N GLY A 306 -8.93 -16.32 23.12
CA GLY A 306 -9.40 -16.63 24.48
C GLY A 306 -10.93 -16.48 24.61
N ALA A 307 -11.40 -15.68 25.57
CA ALA A 307 -12.82 -15.45 25.81
C ALA A 307 -13.54 -14.68 24.66
N LEU A 308 -12.80 -14.06 23.74
CA LEU A 308 -13.35 -13.37 22.56
C LEU A 308 -13.35 -14.23 21.30
N THR A 309 -12.79 -15.43 21.31
CA THR A 309 -12.82 -16.34 20.14
C THR A 309 -14.28 -16.62 19.74
N GLY A 310 -14.59 -16.43 18.45
CA GLY A 310 -15.94 -16.55 17.87
C GLY A 310 -16.89 -15.40 18.21
N ARG A 311 -16.40 -14.35 18.88
CA ARG A 311 -17.22 -13.21 19.32
C ARG A 311 -16.77 -11.87 18.70
N ARG A 312 -16.00 -11.91 17.61
CA ARG A 312 -15.51 -10.68 16.92
C ARG A 312 -16.66 -9.73 16.59
N ASP A 313 -17.76 -10.23 16.02
CA ASP A 313 -18.87 -9.38 15.58
C ASP A 313 -19.60 -8.74 16.77
N GLU A 314 -19.71 -9.45 17.92
CA GLU A 314 -20.21 -8.89 19.16
C GLU A 314 -19.30 -7.77 19.67
N LEU A 315 -17.98 -8.00 19.67
CA LEU A 315 -16.99 -7.01 20.06
C LEU A 315 -17.07 -5.77 19.15
N VAL A 316 -17.07 -5.94 17.82
CA VAL A 316 -17.12 -4.83 16.85
C VAL A 316 -18.40 -4.03 17.01
N THR A 317 -19.52 -4.68 17.32
CA THR A 317 -20.79 -4.01 17.63
C THR A 317 -20.66 -3.15 18.88
N ALA A 318 -20.14 -3.70 19.97
CA ALA A 318 -19.94 -2.96 21.23
C ALA A 318 -18.94 -1.79 21.05
N LEU A 319 -17.87 -1.97 20.28
CA LEU A 319 -16.94 -0.90 19.93
C LEU A 319 -17.65 0.22 19.18
N THR A 320 -18.47 -0.12 18.20
CA THR A 320 -19.23 0.86 17.39
C THR A 320 -20.23 1.65 18.26
N GLU A 321 -20.93 0.99 19.19
CA GLU A 321 -21.82 1.63 20.15
C GLU A 321 -21.09 2.59 21.09
N ALA A 322 -19.84 2.30 21.41
CA ALA A 322 -18.95 3.16 22.20
C ALA A 322 -18.27 4.28 21.39
N GLY A 323 -18.60 4.45 20.10
CA GLY A 323 -18.00 5.47 19.23
C GLY A 323 -16.58 5.13 18.74
N ILE A 324 -16.20 3.85 18.78
CA ILE A 324 -14.91 3.37 18.31
C ILE A 324 -15.07 2.76 16.91
N GLN A 325 -14.41 3.35 15.92
CA GLN A 325 -14.46 2.88 14.56
C GLN A 325 -13.47 1.73 14.34
N SER A 326 -13.93 0.65 13.71
CA SER A 326 -13.13 -0.50 13.33
C SER A 326 -13.50 -0.98 11.93
N ARG A 327 -12.62 -1.82 11.33
CA ARG A 327 -12.85 -2.48 10.04
C ARG A 327 -12.35 -3.91 10.09
N PRO A 328 -12.84 -4.80 9.18
CA PRO A 328 -12.19 -6.08 8.91
C PRO A 328 -10.71 -5.87 8.59
N LEU A 329 -9.86 -6.79 8.97
CA LEU A 329 -8.43 -6.73 8.71
C LEU A 329 -8.18 -6.86 7.21
N ALA A 330 -7.75 -5.76 6.56
CA ALA A 330 -7.80 -5.56 5.12
C ALA A 330 -9.20 -5.88 4.56
N SER A 331 -9.36 -6.93 3.79
CA SER A 331 -10.66 -7.42 3.31
C SER A 331 -10.92 -8.88 3.69
N GLY A 332 -10.21 -9.38 4.71
CA GLY A 332 -10.27 -10.77 5.12
C GLY A 332 -9.66 -11.74 4.10
N ASN A 333 -10.14 -12.99 4.10
CA ASN A 333 -9.71 -14.01 3.15
C ASN A 333 -10.29 -13.75 1.76
N TRP A 334 -9.44 -13.38 0.81
CA TRP A 334 -9.83 -13.11 -0.57
C TRP A 334 -10.52 -14.28 -1.26
N LEU A 335 -10.16 -15.51 -0.93
CA LEU A 335 -10.78 -16.70 -1.53
C LEU A 335 -12.27 -16.85 -1.17
N ARG A 336 -12.75 -16.12 -0.14
CA ARG A 336 -14.17 -16.08 0.24
C ARG A 336 -14.93 -14.92 -0.42
N GLN A 337 -14.27 -14.04 -1.16
CA GLN A 337 -14.91 -12.88 -1.78
C GLN A 337 -15.71 -13.29 -3.03
N PRO A 338 -16.95 -12.79 -3.21
CA PRO A 338 -17.78 -13.12 -4.37
C PRO A 338 -17.14 -12.84 -5.72
N VAL A 339 -16.27 -11.83 -5.80
CA VAL A 339 -15.57 -11.42 -7.03
C VAL A 339 -14.61 -12.49 -7.56
N MET A 340 -14.23 -13.46 -6.74
CA MET A 340 -13.36 -14.56 -7.15
C MET A 340 -13.91 -15.37 -8.34
N ASN A 341 -15.25 -15.41 -8.50
CA ASN A 341 -15.88 -16.03 -9.65
C ASN A 341 -15.59 -15.32 -11.00
N MET A 342 -15.02 -14.11 -10.96
CA MET A 342 -14.69 -13.29 -12.13
C MET A 342 -13.19 -13.22 -12.40
N LEU A 343 -12.36 -13.81 -11.53
CA LEU A 343 -10.90 -13.71 -11.59
C LEU A 343 -10.29 -15.03 -12.08
N ASP A 344 -9.17 -14.91 -12.82
CA ASP A 344 -8.32 -16.06 -13.16
C ASP A 344 -7.29 -16.26 -12.04
N TYR A 345 -7.42 -17.38 -11.31
CA TYR A 345 -6.54 -17.65 -10.17
C TYR A 345 -6.26 -19.14 -9.98
N THR A 346 -5.24 -19.41 -9.19
CA THR A 346 -4.96 -20.68 -8.53
C THR A 346 -4.92 -20.47 -7.02
N ALA A 347 -5.42 -21.45 -6.29
CA ALA A 347 -5.35 -21.52 -4.85
C ALA A 347 -5.04 -22.96 -4.47
N THR A 348 -3.84 -23.22 -3.97
CA THR A 348 -3.37 -24.56 -3.63
C THR A 348 -2.87 -24.57 -2.20
N GLY A 349 -3.32 -25.54 -1.40
CA GLY A 349 -2.86 -25.71 -0.02
C GLY A 349 -3.87 -25.27 1.04
N ASP A 350 -3.34 -24.97 2.21
CA ASP A 350 -4.09 -24.57 3.41
C ASP A 350 -4.07 -23.06 3.57
N TYR A 351 -5.21 -22.48 3.89
CA TYR A 351 -5.43 -21.04 4.09
C TYR A 351 -5.92 -20.73 5.52
N SER A 352 -5.52 -21.54 6.47
CA SER A 352 -5.92 -21.39 7.88
C SER A 352 -5.51 -20.04 8.48
N GLY A 353 -4.42 -19.45 8.02
CA GLY A 353 -4.00 -18.09 8.42
C GLY A 353 -4.98 -17.03 7.92
N ALA A 354 -5.33 -17.05 6.65
CA ALA A 354 -6.31 -16.14 6.06
C ALA A 354 -7.72 -16.36 6.63
N ASP A 355 -8.11 -17.62 6.88
CA ASP A 355 -9.39 -17.95 7.54
C ASP A 355 -9.47 -17.40 8.96
N LEU A 356 -8.40 -17.52 9.74
CA LEU A 356 -8.36 -16.93 11.09
C LEU A 356 -8.49 -15.41 11.06
N ILE A 357 -7.84 -14.75 10.08
CA ILE A 357 -7.97 -13.31 9.89
C ILE A 357 -9.39 -12.93 9.48
N GLU A 358 -10.04 -13.68 8.58
CA GLU A 358 -11.42 -13.46 8.17
C GLU A 358 -12.39 -13.58 9.34
N ASP A 359 -12.25 -14.64 10.14
CA ASP A 359 -13.21 -14.98 11.17
C ASP A 359 -13.01 -14.13 12.45
N GLU A 360 -11.77 -13.82 12.83
CA GLU A 360 -11.42 -13.22 14.13
C GLU A 360 -10.71 -11.86 14.01
N GLY A 361 -10.33 -11.45 12.79
CA GLY A 361 -9.52 -10.25 12.56
C GLY A 361 -10.34 -8.96 12.46
N PHE A 362 -9.81 -7.89 13.04
CA PHE A 362 -10.26 -6.51 12.84
C PHE A 362 -9.10 -5.55 13.07
N PHE A 363 -9.25 -4.28 12.67
CA PHE A 363 -8.29 -3.25 13.03
C PHE A 363 -8.99 -1.97 13.49
N VAL A 364 -8.28 -1.18 14.31
CA VAL A 364 -8.65 0.17 14.72
C VAL A 364 -7.61 1.16 14.20
N GLY A 365 -7.99 2.43 14.09
CA GLY A 365 -7.19 3.47 13.47
C GLY A 365 -5.90 3.81 14.20
N ASN A 366 -4.93 4.32 13.46
CA ASN A 366 -3.80 5.07 13.95
C ASN A 366 -3.58 6.28 13.04
N GLY A 367 -3.10 7.39 13.58
CA GLY A 367 -2.92 8.62 12.81
C GLY A 367 -2.07 9.64 13.54
N MET A 368 -2.04 10.85 13.00
CA MET A 368 -1.37 11.98 13.65
C MET A 368 -2.13 12.47 14.90
N GLN A 369 -3.44 12.24 14.95
CA GLN A 369 -4.24 12.59 16.12
C GLN A 369 -3.88 11.73 17.34
N ASP A 370 -3.86 12.34 18.53
CA ASP A 370 -3.77 11.61 19.81
C ASP A 370 -5.05 10.79 20.03
N VAL A 371 -4.92 9.46 19.96
CA VAL A 371 -6.03 8.50 20.13
C VAL A 371 -5.96 7.76 21.47
N THR A 372 -5.14 8.20 22.41
CA THR A 372 -4.93 7.51 23.71
C THR A 372 -6.23 7.31 24.49
N LYS A 373 -7.13 8.32 24.52
CA LYS A 373 -8.45 8.18 25.14
C LYS A 373 -9.34 7.16 24.44
N GLY A 374 -9.25 7.07 23.12
CA GLY A 374 -9.98 6.08 22.34
C GLY A 374 -9.47 4.66 22.63
N ILE A 375 -8.15 4.49 22.76
CA ILE A 375 -7.52 3.24 23.16
C ILE A 375 -7.97 2.80 24.55
N ASP A 376 -8.02 3.73 25.53
CA ASP A 376 -8.52 3.45 26.88
C ASP A 376 -10.00 3.05 26.87
N ALA A 377 -10.83 3.75 26.09
CA ALA A 377 -12.24 3.40 25.92
C ALA A 377 -12.41 2.01 25.29
N MET A 378 -11.60 1.66 24.29
CA MET A 378 -11.59 0.32 23.70
C MET A 378 -11.28 -0.76 24.74
N TYR A 379 -10.29 -0.51 25.59
CA TYR A 379 -9.96 -1.43 26.69
C TYR A 379 -11.13 -1.66 27.64
N GLU A 380 -11.82 -0.58 28.06
CA GLU A 380 -12.98 -0.66 28.94
C GLU A 380 -14.15 -1.46 28.31
N VAL A 381 -14.37 -1.31 26.99
CA VAL A 381 -15.38 -2.11 26.27
C VAL A 381 -15.03 -3.59 26.32
N ILE A 382 -13.79 -3.92 26.03
CA ILE A 382 -13.31 -5.31 26.05
C ILE A 382 -13.48 -5.92 27.45
N GLN A 383 -13.05 -5.19 28.50
CA GLN A 383 -13.17 -5.69 29.89
C GLN A 383 -14.62 -5.94 30.34
N LYS A 384 -15.61 -5.30 29.73
CA LYS A 384 -17.03 -5.56 30.01
C LYS A 384 -17.58 -6.78 29.27
N LEU A 385 -16.93 -7.21 28.20
CA LEU A 385 -17.35 -8.36 27.40
C LEU A 385 -16.78 -9.70 27.88
N ILE A 386 -15.70 -9.66 28.63
CA ILE A 386 -15.00 -10.86 29.12
C ILE A 386 -15.31 -11.10 30.59
#